data_dfc4a25adf748419ba85878799cbe972
#
_entry.id   dfc4a25adf748419ba85878799cbe972
#
_cell.length_a   1.000
_cell.length_b   1.000
_cell.length_c   1.000
_cell.angle_alpha   90.00
_cell.angle_beta   90.00
_cell.angle_gamma   90.00
#
_symmetry.space_group_name_H-M   'P 1'
#
loop_
_entity.id
_entity.type
_entity.pdbx_description
1 polymer ?
#
loop_
_entity_poly.entity_id
_entity_poly.type
_entity_poly.pdbx_seq_one_letter_code
_entity_poly.pdbx_strand_id
1 'polypeptide(L)'
;ISVSYITKELAQYGDYTTVSDMLDLTAIDDVVLEITDRHGANMGLTLDTVTRNEIQQGKQVLYAPAIGADGSKTEVTARGALTAACRLTSEMVAKAATQLKKMNAPTFDGKYVCILHPSVAFDLRQDEAWIAAHQYAAATELFSGEIGELHGVRFVETTEAKIFRGEDLAQNGRTLLVNGKVENNAVVAFDGGTVAAGALVGRYVLLGGERRRVVSNTGSSMTLDSAVTAADNAVIYPGEGGAEGCAVYGCLFVGKGAYGVVDLNDGTEVIVKPRGSSGTADPLDQRSSVGWKGVHAAAILYDEYIVRVECGSSYSGQDKAN
;
A
#
# COMPACT_ATOMS: atom_id res chain seq x y z
N ILE A 1 -17.28 -26.20 -21.49
CA ILE A 1 -16.07 -25.66 -20.85
C ILE A 1 -15.75 -24.34 -21.57
N SER A 2 -15.82 -23.22 -20.89
CA SER A 2 -15.36 -21.92 -21.41
C SER A 2 -13.92 -21.68 -20.95
N VAL A 3 -13.08 -21.24 -21.88
CA VAL A 3 -11.68 -20.88 -21.59
C VAL A 3 -11.58 -19.37 -21.67
N SER A 4 -11.08 -18.74 -20.62
CA SER A 4 -10.75 -17.31 -20.61
C SER A 4 -9.24 -17.13 -20.51
N TYR A 5 -8.74 -16.08 -21.16
CA TYR A 5 -7.33 -15.74 -21.16
C TYR A 5 -7.13 -14.42 -20.39
N ILE A 6 -6.08 -14.39 -19.57
CA ILE A 6 -5.62 -13.17 -18.92
C ILE A 6 -4.26 -12.83 -19.55
N THR A 7 -4.16 -11.67 -20.16
CA THR A 7 -2.92 -11.18 -20.76
C THR A 7 -2.36 -10.09 -19.86
N LYS A 8 -1.08 -10.21 -19.49
CA LYS A 8 -0.36 -9.20 -18.73
C LYS A 8 0.97 -8.91 -19.41
N GLU A 9 1.30 -7.64 -19.53
CA GLU A 9 2.60 -7.20 -20.05
C GLU A 9 3.66 -7.38 -18.98
N LEU A 10 4.82 -7.90 -19.40
CA LEU A 10 6.01 -8.02 -18.56
C LEU A 10 6.73 -6.69 -18.50
N ALA A 11 7.08 -6.25 -17.30
CA ALA A 11 7.89 -5.08 -17.11
C ALA A 11 9.27 -5.45 -16.54
N GLN A 12 10.30 -4.73 -16.97
CA GLN A 12 11.64 -4.88 -16.43
C GLN A 12 11.89 -3.78 -15.40
N TYR A 13 12.34 -4.19 -14.23
CA TYR A 13 12.72 -3.32 -13.11
C TYR A 13 14.21 -3.46 -12.87
N GLY A 14 14.83 -2.41 -12.33
CA GLY A 14 16.23 -2.47 -11.97
C GLY A 14 16.69 -1.17 -11.33
N ASP A 15 17.77 -1.28 -10.58
CA ASP A 15 18.44 -0.15 -9.95
C ASP A 15 19.94 -0.43 -9.92
N TYR A 16 20.77 0.61 -9.89
CA TYR A 16 22.21 0.46 -9.79
C TYR A 16 22.87 1.59 -9.02
N THR A 17 23.96 1.26 -8.36
CA THR A 17 24.80 2.22 -7.64
C THR A 17 26.24 2.14 -8.17
N THR A 18 26.85 3.30 -8.37
CA THR A 18 28.27 3.39 -8.74
C THR A 18 29.12 3.73 -7.52
N VAL A 19 30.23 3.06 -7.39
CA VAL A 19 31.21 3.26 -6.30
C VAL A 19 32.50 3.80 -6.91
N SER A 20 33.02 4.87 -6.34
CA SER A 20 34.32 5.42 -6.76
C SER A 20 35.48 4.70 -6.08
N ASP A 21 36.65 4.70 -6.74
CA ASP A 21 37.88 4.15 -6.21
C ASP A 21 38.31 4.80 -4.89
N MET A 22 38.09 6.11 -4.75
CA MET A 22 38.39 6.85 -3.51
C MET A 22 37.53 6.39 -2.34
N LEU A 23 36.25 6.08 -2.57
CA LEU A 23 35.37 5.56 -1.55
C LEU A 23 35.82 4.17 -1.10
N ASP A 24 36.13 3.31 -2.04
CA ASP A 24 36.59 1.95 -1.80
C ASP A 24 37.96 1.90 -1.07
N LEU A 25 38.85 2.84 -1.38
CA LEU A 25 40.16 2.97 -0.70
C LEU A 25 40.07 3.59 0.71
N THR A 26 39.09 4.42 0.98
CA THR A 26 38.95 5.15 2.26
C THR A 26 37.96 4.50 3.21
N ALA A 27 37.10 3.63 2.74
CA ALA A 27 36.14 2.89 3.57
C ALA A 27 36.87 1.86 4.45
N ILE A 28 36.38 1.70 5.66
CA ILE A 28 36.87 0.70 6.63
C ILE A 28 36.29 -0.68 6.30
N ASP A 29 35.04 -0.68 5.82
CA ASP A 29 34.28 -1.89 5.49
C ASP A 29 34.20 -2.10 3.96
N ASP A 30 33.88 -3.32 3.53
CA ASP A 30 33.67 -3.64 2.11
C ASP A 30 32.36 -3.02 1.59
N VAL A 31 32.48 -1.85 0.97
CA VAL A 31 31.37 -1.06 0.44
C VAL A 31 30.62 -1.81 -0.65
N VAL A 32 31.32 -2.61 -1.47
CA VAL A 32 30.71 -3.36 -2.57
C VAL A 32 29.81 -4.46 -2.03
N LEU A 33 30.22 -5.12 -0.96
CA LEU A 33 29.41 -6.14 -0.29
C LEU A 33 28.15 -5.55 0.33
N GLU A 34 28.28 -4.45 1.08
CA GLU A 34 27.13 -3.77 1.71
C GLU A 34 26.11 -3.29 0.65
N ILE A 35 26.59 -2.69 -0.43
CA ILE A 35 25.71 -2.24 -1.52
C ILE A 35 25.03 -3.44 -2.20
N THR A 36 25.70 -4.56 -2.36
CA THR A 36 25.13 -5.78 -2.94
C THR A 36 23.97 -6.29 -2.10
N ASP A 37 24.12 -6.34 -0.78
CA ASP A 37 23.07 -6.74 0.15
C ASP A 37 21.86 -5.80 0.09
N ARG A 38 22.11 -4.48 0.04
CA ARG A 38 21.06 -3.47 -0.10
C ARG A 38 20.31 -3.59 -1.43
N HIS A 39 21.01 -3.87 -2.52
CA HIS A 39 20.37 -4.11 -3.82
C HIS A 39 19.54 -5.39 -3.83
N GLY A 40 20.00 -6.45 -3.14
CA GLY A 40 19.20 -7.66 -2.94
C GLY A 40 17.88 -7.39 -2.20
N ALA A 41 17.95 -6.63 -1.10
CA ALA A 41 16.77 -6.23 -0.34
C ALA A 41 15.83 -5.32 -1.16
N ASN A 42 16.38 -4.34 -1.89
CA ASN A 42 15.61 -3.43 -2.76
C ASN A 42 14.89 -4.21 -3.88
N MET A 43 15.56 -5.17 -4.49
CA MET A 43 14.97 -6.04 -5.49
C MET A 43 13.75 -6.78 -4.94
N GLY A 44 13.90 -7.45 -3.79
CA GLY A 44 12.79 -8.15 -3.13
C GLY A 44 11.61 -7.23 -2.82
N LEU A 45 11.88 -6.07 -2.23
CA LEU A 45 10.88 -5.06 -1.91
C LEU A 45 10.14 -4.54 -3.15
N THR A 46 10.88 -4.28 -4.24
CA THR A 46 10.29 -3.78 -5.50
C THR A 46 9.33 -4.79 -6.11
N LEU A 47 9.74 -6.06 -6.20
CA LEU A 47 8.91 -7.12 -6.77
C LEU A 47 7.67 -7.40 -5.91
N ASP A 48 7.82 -7.38 -4.58
CA ASP A 48 6.71 -7.52 -3.64
C ASP A 48 5.73 -6.35 -3.77
N THR A 49 6.23 -5.12 -3.85
CA THR A 49 5.41 -3.92 -4.02
C THR A 49 4.59 -3.95 -5.31
N VAL A 50 5.18 -4.38 -6.43
CA VAL A 50 4.47 -4.53 -7.71
C VAL A 50 3.38 -5.58 -7.59
N THR A 51 3.69 -6.74 -7.02
CA THR A 51 2.71 -7.82 -6.78
C THR A 51 1.59 -7.35 -5.86
N ARG A 52 1.92 -6.74 -4.73
CA ARG A 52 0.97 -6.19 -3.76
C ARG A 52 0.01 -5.19 -4.42
N ASN A 53 0.55 -4.23 -5.17
CA ASN A 53 -0.26 -3.20 -5.81
C ASN A 53 -1.21 -3.78 -6.86
N GLU A 54 -0.82 -4.84 -7.54
CA GLU A 54 -1.69 -5.55 -8.49
C GLU A 54 -2.82 -6.30 -7.75
N ILE A 55 -2.51 -7.05 -6.71
CA ILE A 55 -3.50 -7.84 -5.96
C ILE A 55 -4.50 -6.91 -5.25
N GLN A 56 -4.06 -5.75 -4.81
CA GLN A 56 -4.92 -4.74 -4.18
C GLN A 56 -5.94 -4.09 -5.14
N GLN A 57 -5.92 -4.41 -6.43
CA GLN A 57 -6.92 -3.93 -7.40
C GLN A 57 -8.18 -4.80 -7.43
N GLY A 58 -8.24 -5.89 -6.65
CA GLY A 58 -9.42 -6.75 -6.54
C GLY A 58 -10.70 -5.97 -6.27
N LYS A 59 -11.80 -6.39 -6.89
CA LYS A 59 -13.09 -5.68 -6.89
C LYS A 59 -13.91 -5.90 -5.64
N GLN A 60 -13.67 -7.00 -4.92
CA GLN A 60 -14.41 -7.32 -3.71
C GLN A 60 -13.84 -6.54 -2.52
N VAL A 61 -14.50 -5.45 -2.16
CA VAL A 61 -14.08 -4.56 -1.08
C VAL A 61 -15.13 -4.54 0.01
N LEU A 62 -14.70 -4.75 1.25
CA LEU A 62 -15.50 -4.55 2.46
C LEU A 62 -14.91 -3.38 3.24
N TYR A 63 -15.77 -2.56 3.81
CA TYR A 63 -15.37 -1.44 4.67
C TYR A 63 -15.67 -1.75 6.12
N ALA A 64 -14.72 -1.50 7.01
CA ALA A 64 -14.94 -1.69 8.44
C ALA A 64 -15.91 -0.61 8.97
N PRO A 65 -16.89 -0.99 9.79
CA PRO A 65 -17.82 -0.03 10.38
C PRO A 65 -17.11 0.86 11.40
N ALA A 66 -17.56 2.09 11.55
CA ALA A 66 -17.10 2.94 12.64
C ALA A 66 -17.69 2.44 13.97
N ILE A 67 -16.83 2.29 14.97
CA ILE A 67 -17.19 1.81 16.31
C ILE A 67 -17.23 3.01 17.24
N GLY A 68 -18.42 3.36 17.72
CA GLY A 68 -18.61 4.41 18.72
C GLY A 68 -18.09 4.00 20.11
N ALA A 69 -17.90 4.97 20.97
CA ALA A 69 -17.48 4.74 22.35
C ALA A 69 -18.50 3.91 23.18
N ASP A 70 -19.74 3.90 22.77
CA ASP A 70 -20.84 3.10 23.33
C ASP A 70 -20.94 1.68 22.72
N GLY A 71 -20.01 1.32 21.82
CA GLY A 71 -20.03 0.06 21.08
C GLY A 71 -20.99 0.03 19.90
N SER A 72 -21.66 1.14 19.59
CA SER A 72 -22.52 1.26 18.40
C SER A 72 -21.67 1.11 17.12
N LYS A 73 -22.27 0.50 16.10
CA LYS A 73 -21.59 0.29 14.80
C LYS A 73 -22.33 1.07 13.72
N THR A 74 -21.62 1.97 13.07
CA THR A 74 -22.12 2.72 11.92
C THR A 74 -21.46 2.18 10.65
N GLU A 75 -22.26 1.71 9.70
CA GLU A 75 -21.74 1.18 8.44
C GLU A 75 -21.11 2.28 7.60
N VAL A 76 -19.99 1.94 6.96
CA VAL A 76 -19.25 2.79 6.04
C VAL A 76 -19.24 2.11 4.67
N THR A 77 -19.51 2.85 3.62
CA THR A 77 -19.66 2.33 2.27
C THR A 77 -18.57 2.81 1.29
N ALA A 78 -17.68 3.68 1.75
CA ALA A 78 -16.64 4.25 0.89
C ALA A 78 -15.36 4.51 1.69
N ARG A 79 -14.20 4.38 1.03
CA ARG A 79 -12.88 4.64 1.63
C ARG A 79 -12.78 6.03 2.25
N GLY A 80 -13.25 7.06 1.54
CA GLY A 80 -13.16 8.44 2.00
C GLY A 80 -13.94 8.75 3.29
N ALA A 81 -14.80 7.84 3.76
CA ALA A 81 -15.54 7.98 5.01
C ALA A 81 -14.92 7.15 6.17
N LEU A 82 -13.86 6.39 5.91
CA LEU A 82 -13.17 5.64 6.95
C LEU A 82 -12.38 6.57 7.87
N THR A 83 -12.47 6.32 9.16
CA THR A 83 -11.76 7.05 10.23
C THR A 83 -10.95 6.06 11.08
N ALA A 84 -10.16 6.56 12.02
CA ALA A 84 -9.46 5.73 12.99
C ALA A 84 -10.40 4.86 13.85
N ALA A 85 -11.69 5.21 13.94
CA ALA A 85 -12.69 4.41 14.64
C ALA A 85 -13.18 3.20 13.83
N CYS A 86 -12.88 3.14 12.53
CA CYS A 86 -13.25 2.03 11.64
C CYS A 86 -12.24 0.89 11.74
N ARG A 87 -12.20 0.19 12.87
CA ARG A 87 -11.19 -0.84 13.17
C ARG A 87 -11.56 -2.19 12.59
N LEU A 88 -10.52 -2.99 12.26
CA LEU A 88 -10.71 -4.39 11.93
C LEU A 88 -11.13 -5.17 13.18
N THR A 89 -12.27 -5.86 13.12
CA THR A 89 -12.81 -6.67 14.21
C THR A 89 -12.94 -8.12 13.80
N SER A 90 -13.06 -9.02 14.75
CA SER A 90 -13.36 -10.43 14.55
C SER A 90 -14.60 -10.66 13.67
N GLU A 91 -15.63 -9.81 13.80
CA GLU A 91 -16.82 -9.87 12.93
C GLU A 91 -16.49 -9.60 11.47
N MET A 92 -15.63 -8.60 11.20
CA MET A 92 -15.20 -8.28 9.83
C MET A 92 -14.37 -9.41 9.22
N VAL A 93 -13.51 -10.04 10.03
CA VAL A 93 -12.78 -11.25 9.62
C VAL A 93 -13.75 -12.38 9.25
N ALA A 94 -14.78 -12.62 10.06
CA ALA A 94 -15.80 -13.61 9.79
C ALA A 94 -16.59 -13.28 8.51
N LYS A 95 -16.94 -12.00 8.27
CA LYS A 95 -17.59 -11.54 7.03
C LYS A 95 -16.70 -11.80 5.81
N ALA A 96 -15.42 -11.45 5.85
CA ALA A 96 -14.48 -11.70 4.76
C ALA A 96 -14.30 -13.21 4.47
N ALA A 97 -14.10 -14.02 5.51
CA ALA A 97 -13.99 -15.46 5.37
C ALA A 97 -15.29 -16.09 4.81
N THR A 98 -16.45 -15.58 5.22
CA THR A 98 -17.75 -16.06 4.71
C THR A 98 -17.91 -15.69 3.23
N GLN A 99 -17.46 -14.50 2.82
CA GLN A 99 -17.49 -14.09 1.42
C GLN A 99 -16.65 -15.02 0.54
N LEU A 100 -15.42 -15.34 0.96
CA LEU A 100 -14.56 -16.29 0.26
C LEU A 100 -15.19 -17.70 0.19
N LYS A 101 -15.79 -18.19 1.29
CA LYS A 101 -16.51 -19.47 1.31
C LYS A 101 -17.71 -19.46 0.37
N LYS A 102 -18.47 -18.38 0.33
CA LYS A 102 -19.63 -18.22 -0.56
C LYS A 102 -19.23 -18.30 -2.04
N MET A 103 -18.03 -17.80 -2.36
CA MET A 103 -17.47 -17.87 -3.71
C MET A 103 -16.76 -19.20 -4.01
N ASN A 104 -16.80 -20.16 -3.08
CA ASN A 104 -16.11 -21.45 -3.18
C ASN A 104 -14.58 -21.29 -3.40
N ALA A 105 -13.96 -20.25 -2.81
CA ALA A 105 -12.53 -20.05 -2.89
C ALA A 105 -11.78 -21.23 -2.26
N PRO A 106 -10.80 -21.84 -2.94
CA PRO A 106 -9.96 -22.88 -2.36
C PRO A 106 -9.12 -22.34 -1.22
N THR A 107 -8.82 -23.17 -0.24
CA THR A 107 -8.01 -22.81 0.94
C THR A 107 -6.57 -23.28 0.79
N PHE A 108 -5.65 -22.68 1.56
CA PHE A 108 -4.31 -23.19 1.80
C PHE A 108 -4.34 -24.05 3.06
N ASP A 109 -4.14 -25.35 2.95
CA ASP A 109 -4.17 -26.29 4.08
C ASP A 109 -5.41 -26.14 5.00
N GLY A 110 -6.56 -25.89 4.40
CA GLY A 110 -7.82 -25.73 5.12
C GLY A 110 -8.09 -24.30 5.65
N LYS A 111 -7.22 -23.34 5.38
CA LYS A 111 -7.31 -21.98 5.89
C LYS A 111 -7.14 -20.94 4.76
N TYR A 112 -7.73 -19.78 4.91
CA TYR A 112 -7.41 -18.59 4.11
C TYR A 112 -6.24 -17.84 4.72
N VAL A 113 -5.59 -16.98 3.95
CA VAL A 113 -4.51 -16.12 4.43
C VAL A 113 -4.96 -14.68 4.43
N CYS A 114 -4.71 -13.98 5.54
CA CYS A 114 -4.91 -12.53 5.63
C CYS A 114 -3.56 -11.84 5.81
N ILE A 115 -3.24 -10.90 4.93
CA ILE A 115 -2.05 -10.05 5.03
C ILE A 115 -2.51 -8.69 5.55
N LEU A 116 -1.91 -8.23 6.65
CA LEU A 116 -2.29 -6.99 7.32
C LEU A 116 -1.09 -6.22 7.88
N HIS A 117 -1.29 -4.93 8.13
CA HIS A 117 -0.29 -4.04 8.69
C HIS A 117 -0.24 -4.18 10.23
N PRO A 118 0.94 -3.98 10.88
CA PRO A 118 1.08 -4.02 12.34
C PRO A 118 0.10 -3.12 13.10
N SER A 119 -0.21 -1.93 12.60
CA SER A 119 -1.19 -1.02 13.20
C SER A 119 -2.59 -1.65 13.30
N VAL A 120 -2.98 -2.45 12.30
CA VAL A 120 -4.26 -3.16 12.29
C VAL A 120 -4.21 -4.41 13.17
N ALA A 121 -3.05 -5.10 13.19
CA ALA A 121 -2.81 -6.24 14.07
C ALA A 121 -2.96 -5.84 15.55
N PHE A 122 -2.52 -4.63 15.92
CA PHE A 122 -2.71 -4.08 17.25
C PHE A 122 -4.19 -4.02 17.63
N ASP A 123 -5.05 -3.46 16.75
CA ASP A 123 -6.49 -3.36 17.02
C ASP A 123 -7.17 -4.74 17.09
N LEU A 124 -6.80 -5.66 16.21
CA LEU A 124 -7.37 -7.01 16.17
C LEU A 124 -7.03 -7.80 17.46
N ARG A 125 -5.81 -7.64 17.97
CA ARG A 125 -5.37 -8.28 19.23
C ARG A 125 -6.10 -7.75 20.46
N GLN A 126 -6.73 -6.59 20.37
CA GLN A 126 -7.53 -6.00 21.44
C GLN A 126 -9.01 -6.39 21.39
N ASP A 127 -9.45 -7.04 20.32
CA ASP A 127 -10.83 -7.53 20.18
C ASP A 127 -11.08 -8.66 21.21
N GLU A 128 -12.18 -8.55 21.97
CA GLU A 128 -12.54 -9.54 23.00
C GLU A 128 -12.67 -10.95 22.44
N ALA A 129 -13.20 -11.09 21.23
CA ALA A 129 -13.34 -12.39 20.57
C ALA A 129 -11.98 -12.99 20.19
N TRP A 130 -11.00 -12.14 19.83
CA TRP A 130 -9.62 -12.58 19.61
C TRP A 130 -8.99 -13.08 20.89
N ILE A 131 -9.09 -12.31 21.97
CA ILE A 131 -8.53 -12.67 23.30
C ILE A 131 -9.14 -13.97 23.77
N ALA A 132 -10.47 -14.12 23.69
CA ALA A 132 -11.16 -15.34 24.11
C ALA A 132 -10.72 -16.56 23.29
N ALA A 133 -10.55 -16.44 21.99
CA ALA A 133 -10.10 -17.54 21.13
C ALA A 133 -8.68 -18.00 21.47
N HIS A 134 -7.77 -17.06 21.79
CA HIS A 134 -6.37 -17.37 22.08
C HIS A 134 -6.09 -17.77 23.53
N GLN A 135 -7.03 -17.60 24.44
CA GLN A 135 -6.90 -18.13 25.81
C GLN A 135 -6.88 -19.67 25.87
N TYR A 136 -7.43 -20.32 24.82
CA TYR A 136 -7.50 -21.79 24.74
C TYR A 136 -6.51 -22.39 23.75
N ALA A 137 -5.78 -21.57 22.98
CA ALA A 137 -4.80 -22.03 22.01
C ALA A 137 -3.43 -22.28 22.67
N ALA A 138 -2.76 -23.36 22.27
CA ALA A 138 -1.41 -23.66 22.76
C ALA A 138 -0.40 -22.62 22.19
N ALA A 139 0.56 -22.23 23.02
CA ALA A 139 1.55 -21.17 22.75
C ALA A 139 2.56 -21.43 21.58
N THR A 140 2.27 -22.36 20.69
CA THR A 140 3.18 -22.82 19.62
C THR A 140 3.28 -21.83 18.44
N GLU A 141 2.42 -20.83 18.37
CA GLU A 141 2.28 -19.92 17.20
C GLU A 141 3.14 -18.66 17.25
N LEU A 142 3.88 -18.45 18.33
CA LEU A 142 4.58 -17.18 18.62
C LEU A 142 5.91 -16.98 17.89
N PHE A 143 6.37 -17.91 17.05
CA PHE A 143 7.76 -17.90 16.56
C PHE A 143 7.99 -17.59 15.08
N SER A 144 6.97 -17.41 14.25
CA SER A 144 7.15 -17.30 12.78
C SER A 144 6.57 -16.04 12.12
N GLY A 145 6.30 -14.97 12.88
CA GLY A 145 5.64 -13.76 12.34
C GLY A 145 4.15 -13.96 12.06
N GLU A 146 3.61 -15.14 12.36
CA GLU A 146 2.17 -15.38 12.40
C GLU A 146 1.60 -14.76 13.67
N ILE A 147 0.51 -14.02 13.53
CA ILE A 147 -0.18 -13.39 14.66
C ILE A 147 -1.08 -14.43 15.36
N GLY A 148 -1.54 -15.43 14.63
CA GLY A 148 -2.50 -16.43 15.03
C GLY A 148 -3.58 -16.71 13.99
N GLU A 149 -4.62 -17.44 14.39
CA GLU A 149 -5.69 -17.85 13.51
C GLU A 149 -7.07 -17.52 14.11
N LEU A 150 -7.97 -17.05 13.27
CA LEU A 150 -9.34 -16.78 13.65
C LEU A 150 -10.30 -17.06 12.51
N HIS A 151 -11.44 -17.70 12.75
CA HIS A 151 -12.48 -18.04 11.76
C HIS A 151 -11.99 -18.81 10.53
N GLY A 152 -10.88 -19.58 10.64
CA GLY A 152 -10.28 -20.31 9.53
C GLY A 152 -9.43 -19.41 8.62
N VAL A 153 -8.96 -18.29 9.15
CA VAL A 153 -8.03 -17.36 8.50
C VAL A 153 -6.74 -17.32 9.31
N ARG A 154 -5.62 -17.52 8.63
CA ARG A 154 -4.26 -17.33 9.17
C ARG A 154 -3.82 -15.90 8.89
N PHE A 155 -3.29 -15.21 9.88
CA PHE A 155 -2.85 -13.82 9.75
C PHE A 155 -1.34 -13.72 9.63
N VAL A 156 -0.90 -12.94 8.63
CA VAL A 156 0.49 -12.60 8.38
C VAL A 156 0.66 -11.10 8.52
N GLU A 157 1.54 -10.69 9.41
CA GLU A 157 1.87 -9.29 9.68
C GLU A 157 3.04 -8.85 8.81
N THR A 158 2.89 -7.73 8.11
CA THR A 158 3.97 -7.10 7.35
C THR A 158 3.81 -5.59 7.30
N THR A 159 4.91 -4.87 7.44
CA THR A 159 4.96 -3.41 7.27
C THR A 159 4.66 -2.97 5.85
N GLU A 160 4.82 -3.89 4.89
CA GLU A 160 4.56 -3.65 3.48
C GLU A 160 3.08 -3.87 3.09
N ALA A 161 2.19 -4.21 4.02
CA ALA A 161 0.77 -4.26 3.74
C ALA A 161 0.27 -2.87 3.30
N LYS A 162 -0.58 -2.83 2.24
CA LYS A 162 -0.98 -1.59 1.57
C LYS A 162 -1.65 -0.59 2.51
N ILE A 163 -1.10 0.62 2.50
CA ILE A 163 -1.69 1.80 3.15
C ILE A 163 -2.18 2.75 2.06
N PHE A 164 -3.48 3.04 2.05
CA PHE A 164 -4.09 4.01 1.18
C PHE A 164 -4.10 5.38 1.89
N ARG A 165 -3.04 6.11 1.71
CA ARG A 165 -2.93 7.51 2.08
C ARG A 165 -2.13 8.18 1.00
N GLY A 166 -2.63 9.27 0.43
CA GLY A 166 -1.83 10.03 -0.52
C GLY A 166 -0.61 10.66 0.17
N GLU A 167 0.44 10.88 -0.60
CA GLU A 167 1.52 11.77 -0.16
C GLU A 167 0.96 13.15 0.17
N ASP A 168 1.66 13.89 1.01
CA ASP A 168 1.30 15.26 1.32
C ASP A 168 1.12 16.07 0.03
N LEU A 169 0.06 16.86 -0.04
CA LEU A 169 -0.25 17.64 -1.24
C LEU A 169 0.75 18.76 -1.48
N ALA A 170 1.29 19.34 -0.42
CA ALA A 170 2.27 20.40 -0.48
C ALA A 170 3.69 19.88 -0.30
N GLN A 171 4.61 20.40 -1.12
CA GLN A 171 6.04 20.02 -1.11
C GLN A 171 6.78 20.40 0.18
N ASN A 172 6.29 21.39 0.92
CA ASN A 172 6.87 21.86 2.17
C ASN A 172 6.30 21.23 3.43
N GLY A 173 5.51 20.15 3.29
CA GLY A 173 4.86 19.44 4.39
C GLY A 173 3.79 20.25 5.13
N ARG A 174 3.35 21.39 4.58
CA ARG A 174 2.25 22.17 5.13
C ARG A 174 0.91 21.73 4.56
N THR A 175 -0.14 21.99 5.30
CA THR A 175 -1.52 21.71 4.87
C THR A 175 -1.97 22.74 3.85
N LEU A 176 -2.61 22.29 2.78
CA LEU A 176 -3.30 23.18 1.85
C LEU A 176 -4.66 23.59 2.42
N LEU A 177 -4.98 24.85 2.32
CA LEU A 177 -6.25 25.44 2.73
C LEU A 177 -6.95 26.07 1.53
N VAL A 178 -8.27 26.05 1.53
CA VAL A 178 -9.08 26.74 0.51
C VAL A 178 -8.93 28.25 0.72
N ASN A 179 -8.57 28.96 -0.33
CA ASN A 179 -8.46 30.41 -0.32
C ASN A 179 -9.73 31.04 -0.93
N GLY A 180 -10.61 31.49 -0.06
CA GLY A 180 -11.95 32.00 -0.40
C GLY A 180 -13.00 30.88 -0.50
N LYS A 181 -14.24 31.19 -0.11
CA LYS A 181 -15.36 30.23 -0.18
C LYS A 181 -15.60 29.74 -1.62
N VAL A 182 -15.73 28.44 -1.78
CA VAL A 182 -16.05 27.78 -3.06
C VAL A 182 -17.52 27.33 -3.00
N GLU A 183 -18.33 27.75 -3.95
CA GLU A 183 -19.73 27.36 -4.10
C GLU A 183 -19.97 26.71 -5.46
N ASN A 184 -20.21 25.40 -5.45
CA ASN A 184 -20.50 24.60 -6.64
C ASN A 184 -19.56 24.93 -7.83
N ASN A 185 -18.26 24.93 -7.58
CA ASN A 185 -17.25 25.27 -8.56
C ASN A 185 -16.18 24.17 -8.63
N ALA A 186 -15.72 23.88 -9.85
CA ALA A 186 -14.64 22.92 -10.08
C ALA A 186 -13.24 23.55 -9.90
N VAL A 187 -13.15 24.89 -9.91
CA VAL A 187 -11.89 25.60 -9.68
C VAL A 187 -11.80 26.00 -8.21
N VAL A 188 -10.76 25.53 -7.55
CA VAL A 188 -10.47 25.77 -6.13
C VAL A 188 -9.16 26.52 -6.03
N ALA A 189 -9.18 27.74 -5.51
CA ALA A 189 -7.99 28.46 -5.09
C ALA A 189 -7.52 27.92 -3.73
N PHE A 190 -6.21 27.82 -3.53
CA PHE A 190 -5.63 27.34 -2.28
C PHE A 190 -4.42 28.16 -1.85
N ASP A 191 -4.14 28.11 -0.57
CA ASP A 191 -2.94 28.66 0.08
C ASP A 191 -2.41 27.70 1.16
N GLY A 192 -1.60 28.20 2.10
CA GLY A 192 -1.03 27.44 3.21
C GLY A 192 0.21 26.63 2.85
N GLY A 193 0.29 26.02 1.67
CA GLY A 193 1.41 25.20 1.23
C GLY A 193 1.96 25.59 -0.14
N THR A 194 3.12 25.05 -0.48
CA THR A 194 3.75 25.25 -1.80
C THR A 194 3.52 24.04 -2.69
N VAL A 195 2.98 24.28 -3.88
CA VAL A 195 2.71 23.23 -4.88
C VAL A 195 3.29 23.67 -6.22
N ALA A 196 4.03 22.78 -6.88
CA ALA A 196 4.48 23.04 -8.24
C ALA A 196 3.32 22.89 -9.23
N ALA A 197 3.33 23.68 -10.28
CA ALA A 197 2.35 23.56 -11.36
C ALA A 197 2.39 22.13 -11.96
N GLY A 198 1.24 21.50 -12.12
CA GLY A 198 1.09 20.15 -12.65
C GLY A 198 1.36 19.02 -11.65
N ALA A 199 1.88 19.29 -10.43
CA ALA A 199 2.26 18.26 -9.47
C ALA A 199 1.08 17.46 -8.90
N LEU A 200 -0.12 18.03 -8.89
CA LEU A 200 -1.31 17.36 -8.37
C LEU A 200 -2.15 16.69 -9.47
N VAL A 201 -1.78 16.81 -10.73
CA VAL A 201 -2.57 16.28 -11.87
C VAL A 201 -2.73 14.76 -11.73
N GLY A 202 -3.97 14.31 -11.81
CA GLY A 202 -4.35 12.91 -11.70
C GLY A 202 -4.52 12.40 -10.27
N ARG A 203 -4.07 13.15 -9.25
CA ARG A 203 -4.27 12.82 -7.84
C ARG A 203 -5.71 13.07 -7.40
N TYR A 204 -6.07 12.43 -6.33
CA TYR A 204 -7.36 12.68 -5.67
C TYR A 204 -7.17 13.59 -4.47
N VAL A 205 -8.13 14.49 -4.28
CA VAL A 205 -8.24 15.35 -3.11
C VAL A 205 -9.58 15.12 -2.43
N LEU A 206 -9.60 15.27 -1.11
CA LEU A 206 -10.81 15.24 -0.30
C LEU A 206 -11.08 16.67 0.20
N LEU A 207 -12.19 17.23 -0.20
CA LEU A 207 -12.59 18.60 0.12
C LEU A 207 -14.09 18.67 0.34
N GLY A 208 -14.52 19.27 1.46
CA GLY A 208 -15.94 19.37 1.81
C GLY A 208 -16.61 18.00 1.98
N GLY A 209 -15.86 16.95 2.33
CA GLY A 209 -16.34 15.58 2.42
C GLY A 209 -16.47 14.86 1.06
N GLU A 210 -16.13 15.51 -0.05
CA GLU A 210 -16.21 14.95 -1.39
C GLU A 210 -14.83 14.65 -1.95
N ARG A 211 -14.66 13.43 -2.50
CA ARG A 211 -13.45 13.02 -3.17
C ARG A 211 -13.50 13.40 -4.65
N ARG A 212 -12.53 14.16 -5.10
CA ARG A 212 -12.43 14.67 -6.48
C ARG A 212 -11.04 14.42 -7.05
N ARG A 213 -10.97 14.24 -8.36
CA ARG A 213 -9.71 14.11 -9.08
C ARG A 213 -9.24 15.47 -9.59
N VAL A 214 -7.95 15.76 -9.43
CA VAL A 214 -7.34 16.97 -9.96
C VAL A 214 -7.07 16.80 -11.47
N VAL A 215 -7.65 17.65 -12.28
CA VAL A 215 -7.46 17.67 -13.74
C VAL A 215 -6.25 18.53 -14.10
N SER A 216 -6.08 19.66 -13.43
CA SER A 216 -4.94 20.56 -13.61
C SER A 216 -4.68 21.35 -12.34
N ASN A 217 -3.45 21.79 -12.11
CA ASN A 217 -3.14 22.73 -11.04
C ASN A 217 -2.06 23.73 -11.45
N THR A 218 -2.15 24.90 -10.84
CA THR A 218 -1.10 25.94 -10.79
C THR A 218 -0.43 25.89 -9.38
N GLY A 219 0.39 26.88 -9.07
CA GLY A 219 0.96 27.03 -7.72
C GLY A 219 -0.01 27.50 -6.65
N SER A 220 -1.23 27.98 -7.03
CA SER A 220 -2.21 28.56 -6.10
C SER A 220 -3.67 28.19 -6.39
N SER A 221 -3.92 27.38 -7.40
CA SER A 221 -5.27 26.88 -7.74
C SER A 221 -5.22 25.50 -8.37
N MET A 222 -6.32 24.76 -8.21
CA MET A 222 -6.52 23.47 -8.86
C MET A 222 -7.89 23.42 -9.54
N THR A 223 -7.98 22.68 -10.62
CA THR A 223 -9.23 22.36 -11.32
C THR A 223 -9.57 20.90 -11.04
N LEU A 224 -10.75 20.64 -10.54
CA LEU A 224 -11.26 19.32 -10.22
C LEU A 224 -12.10 18.76 -11.36
N ASP A 225 -12.30 17.46 -11.38
CA ASP A 225 -13.16 16.76 -12.36
C ASP A 225 -14.64 17.09 -12.21
N SER A 226 -15.07 17.57 -11.05
CA SER A 226 -16.44 17.98 -10.76
C SER A 226 -16.45 19.11 -9.75
N ALA A 227 -17.56 19.86 -9.73
CA ALA A 227 -17.76 20.97 -8.81
C ALA A 227 -17.82 20.50 -7.34
N VAL A 228 -17.34 21.34 -6.43
CA VAL A 228 -17.36 21.15 -4.99
C VAL A 228 -17.85 22.40 -4.29
N THR A 229 -18.29 22.23 -3.04
CA THR A 229 -18.60 23.35 -2.14
C THR A 229 -17.72 23.22 -0.91
N ALA A 230 -17.00 24.30 -0.57
CA ALA A 230 -16.12 24.33 0.59
C ALA A 230 -16.09 25.72 1.20
N ALA A 231 -15.97 25.77 2.53
CA ALA A 231 -15.77 27.02 3.25
C ALA A 231 -14.36 27.59 3.00
N ASP A 232 -14.20 28.87 3.21
CA ASP A 232 -12.89 29.51 3.28
C ASP A 232 -12.05 28.87 4.39
N ASN A 233 -10.77 28.70 4.16
CA ASN A 233 -9.83 28.01 5.05
C ASN A 233 -10.18 26.53 5.36
N ALA A 234 -11.07 25.91 4.60
CA ALA A 234 -11.28 24.46 4.69
C ALA A 234 -10.00 23.71 4.31
N VAL A 235 -9.69 22.65 5.05
CA VAL A 235 -8.52 21.82 4.78
C VAL A 235 -8.75 20.98 3.53
N ILE A 236 -7.73 20.94 2.67
CA ILE A 236 -7.69 20.06 1.50
C ILE A 236 -6.81 18.86 1.87
N TYR A 237 -7.41 17.69 1.98
CA TYR A 237 -6.72 16.44 2.33
C TYR A 237 -6.36 15.63 1.08
N PRO A 238 -5.31 14.79 1.15
CA PRO A 238 -5.10 13.74 0.17
C PRO A 238 -6.34 12.83 0.07
N GLY A 239 -6.87 12.64 -1.13
CA GLY A 239 -8.13 11.92 -1.35
C GLY A 239 -7.97 10.42 -1.56
N GLU A 240 -6.75 9.89 -1.46
CA GLU A 240 -6.47 8.46 -1.56
C GLU A 240 -6.75 7.70 -0.25
N GLY A 241 -6.75 8.40 0.88
CA GLY A 241 -7.02 7.88 2.22
C GLY A 241 -8.47 7.96 2.67
N GLY A 242 -8.65 7.91 3.97
CA GLY A 242 -9.93 8.06 4.65
C GLY A 242 -10.32 9.51 4.92
N ALA A 243 -11.35 9.70 5.77
CA ALA A 243 -11.80 11.01 6.20
C ALA A 243 -10.65 11.78 6.84
N GLU A 244 -10.59 13.08 6.56
CA GLU A 244 -9.54 13.98 7.09
C GLU A 244 -8.10 13.51 6.77
N GLY A 245 -7.91 12.79 5.65
CA GLY A 245 -6.61 12.26 5.26
C GLY A 245 -6.10 11.13 6.16
N CYS A 246 -7.00 10.46 6.88
CA CYS A 246 -6.66 9.32 7.72
C CYS A 246 -6.08 8.18 6.86
N ALA A 247 -5.07 7.49 7.39
CA ALA A 247 -4.53 6.29 6.77
C ALA A 247 -5.58 5.17 6.76
N VAL A 248 -5.74 4.54 5.59
CA VAL A 248 -6.63 3.38 5.43
C VAL A 248 -5.77 2.19 5.07
N TYR A 249 -5.91 1.12 5.82
CA TYR A 249 -5.15 -0.11 5.67
C TYR A 249 -5.95 -1.12 4.84
N GLY A 250 -5.32 -1.64 3.81
CA GLY A 250 -5.90 -2.67 2.96
C GLY A 250 -5.54 -4.07 3.45
N CYS A 251 -6.36 -4.64 4.31
CA CYS A 251 -6.21 -6.03 4.75
C CYS A 251 -6.67 -6.97 3.63
N LEU A 252 -5.76 -7.82 3.17
CA LEU A 252 -5.97 -8.65 2.00
C LEU A 252 -6.24 -10.10 2.41
N PHE A 253 -7.46 -10.56 2.22
CA PHE A 253 -7.87 -11.95 2.45
C PHE A 253 -7.82 -12.73 1.13
N VAL A 254 -7.03 -13.80 1.10
CA VAL A 254 -6.68 -14.51 -0.14
C VAL A 254 -6.95 -15.99 -0.01
N GLY A 255 -7.61 -16.55 -1.04
CA GLY A 255 -7.74 -17.98 -1.27
C GLY A 255 -6.65 -18.52 -2.21
N LYS A 256 -6.47 -19.81 -2.26
CA LYS A 256 -5.49 -20.47 -3.14
C LYS A 256 -5.81 -20.24 -4.60
N GLY A 257 -4.80 -19.90 -5.40
CA GLY A 257 -4.95 -19.65 -6.84
C GLY A 257 -5.60 -18.32 -7.20
N ALA A 258 -5.75 -17.39 -6.25
CA ALA A 258 -6.36 -16.09 -6.47
C ALA A 258 -5.57 -15.22 -7.46
N TYR A 259 -4.26 -15.29 -7.42
CA TYR A 259 -3.36 -14.55 -8.31
C TYR A 259 -2.20 -15.44 -8.78
N GLY A 260 -1.53 -15.00 -9.81
CA GLY A 260 -0.32 -15.61 -10.35
C GLY A 260 0.77 -14.58 -10.54
N VAL A 261 1.99 -15.03 -10.39
CA VAL A 261 3.21 -14.26 -10.63
C VAL A 261 3.96 -14.95 -11.76
N VAL A 262 4.50 -14.16 -12.68
CA VAL A 262 5.33 -14.70 -13.75
C VAL A 262 6.75 -14.88 -13.20
N ASP A 263 7.22 -16.13 -13.24
CA ASP A 263 8.59 -16.48 -12.94
C ASP A 263 9.28 -16.85 -14.26
N LEU A 264 10.27 -16.06 -14.66
CA LEU A 264 11.09 -16.32 -15.84
C LEU A 264 12.45 -16.86 -15.39
N ASN A 265 12.87 -17.95 -16.00
CA ASN A 265 14.22 -18.48 -15.81
C ASN A 265 15.24 -17.38 -16.12
N ASP A 266 16.18 -17.12 -15.20
CA ASP A 266 17.16 -16.03 -15.28
C ASP A 266 16.57 -14.60 -15.40
N GLY A 267 15.28 -14.44 -15.04
CA GLY A 267 14.59 -13.15 -15.10
C GLY A 267 15.05 -12.14 -14.06
N THR A 268 15.77 -12.59 -13.03
CA THR A 268 16.19 -11.74 -11.90
C THR A 268 17.64 -12.02 -11.55
N GLU A 269 18.50 -11.01 -11.63
CA GLU A 269 19.93 -11.15 -11.35
C GLU A 269 20.51 -9.90 -10.66
N VAL A 270 21.51 -10.11 -9.82
CA VAL A 270 22.37 -9.05 -9.28
C VAL A 270 23.67 -9.05 -10.10
N ILE A 271 24.06 -7.86 -10.56
CA ILE A 271 25.19 -7.66 -11.46
C ILE A 271 26.21 -6.80 -10.74
N VAL A 272 27.42 -7.35 -10.57
CA VAL A 272 28.57 -6.61 -10.05
C VAL A 272 29.57 -6.41 -11.18
N LYS A 273 29.86 -5.16 -11.48
CA LYS A 273 30.89 -4.79 -12.46
C LYS A 273 32.10 -4.20 -11.75
N PRO A 274 33.22 -4.90 -11.71
CA PRO A 274 34.46 -4.39 -11.10
C PRO A 274 35.03 -3.22 -11.90
N ARG A 275 36.00 -2.51 -11.31
CA ARG A 275 36.77 -1.46 -12.00
C ARG A 275 37.38 -2.03 -13.28
N GLY A 276 37.50 -1.21 -14.30
CA GLY A 276 38.01 -1.60 -15.62
C GLY A 276 37.00 -2.32 -16.52
N SER A 277 35.77 -2.57 -16.02
CA SER A 277 34.72 -3.21 -16.83
C SER A 277 33.99 -2.27 -17.76
N SER A 278 34.12 -0.95 -17.58
CA SER A 278 33.36 0.08 -18.31
C SER A 278 34.04 0.53 -19.63
N GLY A 279 35.24 0.03 -19.93
CA GLY A 279 35.96 0.39 -21.14
C GLY A 279 36.18 1.89 -21.31
N THR A 280 35.93 2.40 -22.51
CA THR A 280 36.12 3.84 -22.83
C THR A 280 35.18 4.81 -22.10
N ALA A 281 34.13 4.33 -21.42
CA ALA A 281 33.26 5.17 -20.59
C ALA A 281 33.89 5.58 -19.25
N ASP A 282 34.92 4.86 -18.81
CA ASP A 282 35.73 5.16 -17.64
C ASP A 282 37.21 4.91 -17.92
N PRO A 283 37.90 5.83 -18.65
CA PRO A 283 39.25 5.63 -19.11
C PRO A 283 40.31 5.52 -18.01
N LEU A 284 39.98 5.93 -16.79
CA LEU A 284 40.87 5.90 -15.63
C LEU A 284 40.53 4.74 -14.66
N ASP A 285 39.57 3.89 -15.03
CA ASP A 285 39.11 2.76 -14.20
C ASP A 285 38.75 3.12 -12.75
N GLN A 286 38.09 4.28 -12.57
CA GLN A 286 37.79 4.84 -11.26
C GLN A 286 36.46 4.38 -10.69
N ARG A 287 35.66 3.61 -11.45
CA ARG A 287 34.28 3.24 -11.05
C ARG A 287 34.08 1.75 -11.07
N SER A 288 33.43 1.26 -10.03
CA SER A 288 32.72 -0.03 -10.02
C SER A 288 31.23 0.22 -9.94
N SER A 289 30.42 -0.72 -10.37
CA SER A 289 28.96 -0.62 -10.23
C SER A 289 28.37 -1.94 -9.76
N VAL A 290 27.39 -1.79 -8.87
CA VAL A 290 26.54 -2.88 -8.41
C VAL A 290 25.11 -2.52 -8.76
N GLY A 291 24.38 -3.45 -9.32
CA GLY A 291 22.99 -3.24 -9.66
C GLY A 291 22.23 -4.54 -9.75
N TRP A 292 20.93 -4.43 -9.85
CA TRP A 292 20.07 -5.58 -10.11
C TRP A 292 19.11 -5.27 -11.26
N LYS A 293 18.68 -6.30 -11.92
CA LYS A 293 17.55 -6.23 -12.86
C LYS A 293 16.63 -7.42 -12.63
N GLY A 294 15.35 -7.22 -12.87
CA GLY A 294 14.35 -8.27 -12.77
C GLY A 294 13.21 -8.04 -13.75
N VAL A 295 12.69 -9.11 -14.33
CA VAL A 295 11.48 -9.08 -15.15
C VAL A 295 10.36 -9.67 -14.32
N HIS A 296 9.29 -8.90 -14.14
CA HIS A 296 8.20 -9.28 -13.25
C HIS A 296 6.84 -8.87 -13.81
N ALA A 297 5.85 -9.70 -13.55
CA ALA A 297 4.45 -9.36 -13.69
C ALA A 297 3.61 -10.19 -12.72
N ALA A 298 2.60 -9.58 -12.17
CA ALA A 298 1.58 -10.24 -11.37
C ALA A 298 0.21 -9.99 -12.00
N ALA A 299 -0.70 -10.93 -11.84
CA ALA A 299 -2.08 -10.78 -12.31
C ALA A 299 -3.05 -11.47 -11.36
N ILE A 300 -4.21 -10.86 -11.17
CA ILE A 300 -5.34 -11.51 -10.48
C ILE A 300 -5.90 -12.56 -11.44
N LEU A 301 -5.91 -13.84 -11.04
CA LEU A 301 -6.48 -14.94 -11.81
C LEU A 301 -7.97 -15.11 -11.54
N TYR A 302 -8.36 -15.06 -10.26
CA TYR A 302 -9.74 -15.17 -9.82
C TYR A 302 -10.03 -14.06 -8.82
N ASP A 303 -10.69 -13.01 -9.26
CA ASP A 303 -11.08 -11.87 -8.42
C ASP A 303 -12.00 -12.29 -7.26
N GLU A 304 -12.77 -13.35 -7.47
CA GLU A 304 -13.68 -13.95 -6.49
C GLU A 304 -12.95 -14.58 -5.29
N TYR A 305 -11.67 -14.89 -5.41
CA TYR A 305 -10.86 -15.51 -4.36
C TYR A 305 -10.04 -14.48 -3.55
N ILE A 306 -10.29 -13.20 -3.79
CA ILE A 306 -9.66 -12.08 -3.08
C ILE A 306 -10.74 -11.22 -2.47
N VAL A 307 -10.64 -10.94 -1.17
CA VAL A 307 -11.46 -9.95 -0.48
C VAL A 307 -10.54 -8.97 0.19
N ARG A 308 -10.70 -7.68 -0.12
CA ARG A 308 -10.00 -6.60 0.53
C ARG A 308 -10.89 -5.98 1.59
N VAL A 309 -10.46 -5.99 2.85
CA VAL A 309 -11.10 -5.23 3.92
C VAL A 309 -10.33 -3.94 4.12
N GLU A 310 -10.99 -2.81 3.91
CA GLU A 310 -10.42 -1.50 4.17
C GLU A 310 -10.86 -1.01 5.54
N CYS A 311 -9.87 -0.66 6.37
CA CYS A 311 -10.10 -0.22 7.75
C CYS A 311 -9.15 0.91 8.12
N GLY A 312 -9.47 1.67 9.16
CA GLY A 312 -8.55 2.53 9.88
C GLY A 312 -7.83 1.76 10.98
N SER A 313 -7.07 2.47 11.81
CA SER A 313 -6.48 1.93 13.03
C SER A 313 -6.53 2.96 14.15
N SER A 314 -6.77 2.48 15.36
CA SER A 314 -6.72 3.31 16.57
C SER A 314 -5.27 3.61 17.00
N TYR A 315 -4.31 2.79 16.56
CA TYR A 315 -2.89 2.97 16.85
C TYR A 315 -2.30 4.14 16.08
N SER A 316 -2.57 4.23 14.79
CA SER A 316 -2.08 5.31 13.94
C SER A 316 -3.05 5.63 12.81
N GLY A 317 -3.39 6.89 12.66
CA GLY A 317 -4.13 7.41 11.51
C GLY A 317 -3.27 8.21 10.53
N GLN A 318 -1.94 8.25 10.74
CA GLN A 318 -1.03 9.12 9.99
C GLN A 318 0.12 8.36 9.31
N ASP A 319 0.06 7.03 9.26
CA ASP A 319 1.07 6.22 8.59
C ASP A 319 1.15 6.61 7.11
N LYS A 320 2.38 6.73 6.60
CA LYS A 320 2.62 7.11 5.21
C LYS A 320 2.18 6.00 4.26
N ALA A 321 1.73 6.39 3.08
CA ALA A 321 1.49 5.44 2.00
C ALA A 321 2.79 4.69 1.63
N ASN A 322 2.62 3.44 1.23
CA ASN A 322 3.69 2.57 0.78
C ASN A 322 3.40 1.97 -0.62
#